data_6d8168ea98b77e63b4659a1fcb93bdbe
#
_entry.id   6d8168ea98b77e63b4659a1fcb93bdbe
#
_cell.length_a   1.000
_cell.length_b   1.000
_cell.length_c   1.000
_cell.angle_alpha   90.00
_cell.angle_beta   90.00
_cell.angle_gamma   90.00
#
_symmetry.space_group_name_H-M   'P 1'
#
loop_
_entity.id
_entity.type
_entity.pdbx_description
1 polymer ?
#
loop_
_entity_poly.entity_id
_entity_poly.type
_entity_poly.pdbx_seq_one_letter_code
_entity_poly.pdbx_strand_id
1 'polypeptide(L)'
;PKKQARENTTHIPSVRKALERFENRGRRPIRDLNALHDYRIQAKRLRYTLEWARPDLPKKPTTEVLKELKRIQNHLGAINDHATAIAILSQEKKGLKKQLRREKRMLKLAFERWIEFWNPERRLKFYANTRSLIQSQLSPVQPAPFDINLKFR
;
A
#
# COMPACT_ATOMS: atom_id res chain seq x y z
N PRO A 1 -14.76 27.05 -11.95
CA PRO A 1 -15.18 25.65 -11.80
C PRO A 1 -14.40 24.67 -12.72
N LYS A 2 -14.11 25.08 -13.99
CA LYS A 2 -13.41 24.19 -14.97
C LYS A 2 -11.92 23.98 -14.68
N LYS A 3 -11.26 24.87 -13.93
CA LYS A 3 -9.83 24.77 -13.58
C LYS A 3 -9.59 23.73 -12.48
N GLN A 4 -10.47 23.68 -11.47
CA GLN A 4 -10.43 22.69 -10.39
C GLN A 4 -10.64 21.24 -10.88
N ALA A 5 -11.53 21.03 -11.86
CA ALA A 5 -11.78 19.70 -12.42
C ALA A 5 -10.58 19.12 -13.21
N ARG A 6 -9.70 19.97 -13.76
CA ARG A 6 -8.48 19.53 -14.48
C ARG A 6 -7.31 19.24 -13.55
N GLU A 7 -7.20 19.89 -12.40
CA GLU A 7 -6.16 19.60 -11.40
C GLU A 7 -6.43 18.29 -10.67
N ASN A 8 -7.70 17.88 -10.49
CA ASN A 8 -8.10 16.67 -9.79
C ASN A 8 -7.74 15.38 -10.54
N THR A 9 -7.50 15.42 -11.86
CA THR A 9 -7.17 14.24 -12.68
C THR A 9 -5.68 13.86 -12.59
N THR A 10 -4.82 14.71 -12.02
CA THR A 10 -3.36 14.54 -12.02
C THR A 10 -2.86 13.50 -11.03
N HIS A 11 -3.64 13.16 -9.99
CA HIS A 11 -3.19 12.28 -8.91
C HIS A 11 -3.47 10.79 -9.18
N ILE A 12 -4.54 10.48 -9.92
CA ILE A 12 -4.97 9.10 -10.20
C ILE A 12 -3.92 8.27 -10.96
N PRO A 13 -3.24 8.78 -12.02
CA PRO A 13 -2.14 8.06 -12.66
C PRO A 13 -1.00 7.74 -11.71
N SER A 14 -0.71 8.63 -10.75
CA SER A 14 0.33 8.42 -9.73
C SER A 14 -0.05 7.31 -8.75
N VAL A 15 -1.32 7.23 -8.33
CA VAL A 15 -1.84 6.15 -7.49
C VAL A 15 -1.74 4.82 -8.22
N ARG A 16 -2.15 4.76 -9.49
CA ARG A 16 -2.04 3.57 -10.34
C ARG A 16 -0.60 3.07 -10.41
N LYS A 17 0.34 3.95 -10.75
CA LYS A 17 1.76 3.61 -10.84
C LYS A 17 2.34 3.13 -9.51
N ALA A 18 1.92 3.73 -8.38
CA ALA A 18 2.33 3.29 -7.06
C ALA A 18 1.77 1.90 -6.72
N LEU A 19 0.52 1.61 -7.07
CA LEU A 19 -0.09 0.29 -6.91
C LEU A 19 0.62 -0.77 -7.74
N GLU A 20 0.87 -0.52 -9.03
CA GLU A 20 1.60 -1.44 -9.92
C GLU A 20 2.98 -1.80 -9.36
N ARG A 21 3.72 -0.82 -8.85
CA ARG A 21 5.03 -1.05 -8.22
C ARG A 21 4.92 -1.90 -6.96
N PHE A 22 3.92 -1.63 -6.13
CA PHE A 22 3.66 -2.41 -4.92
C PHE A 22 3.28 -3.86 -5.25
N GLU A 23 2.40 -4.08 -6.23
CA GLU A 23 2.03 -5.41 -6.72
C GLU A 23 3.22 -6.18 -7.30
N ASN A 24 3.97 -5.54 -8.20
CA ASN A 24 5.13 -6.15 -8.83
C ASN A 24 6.19 -6.56 -7.81
N ARG A 25 6.39 -5.74 -6.78
CA ARG A 25 7.29 -6.10 -5.68
C ARG A 25 6.72 -7.24 -4.83
N GLY A 26 5.43 -7.24 -4.57
CA GLY A 26 4.73 -8.27 -3.79
C GLY A 26 4.69 -9.66 -4.45
N ARG A 27 4.93 -9.74 -5.76
CA ARG A 27 5.06 -11.03 -6.49
C ARG A 27 6.41 -11.72 -6.24
N ARG A 28 7.41 -10.97 -5.76
CA ARG A 28 8.74 -11.50 -5.48
C ARG A 28 8.83 -11.92 -4.02
N PRO A 29 9.44 -13.07 -3.70
CA PRO A 29 9.61 -13.46 -2.30
C PRO A 29 10.51 -12.48 -1.56
N ILE A 30 10.24 -12.31 -0.26
CA ILE A 30 11.12 -11.56 0.64
C ILE A 30 12.21 -12.54 1.10
N ARG A 31 13.38 -12.50 0.46
CA ARG A 31 14.49 -13.41 0.74
C ARG A 31 15.55 -12.83 1.66
N ASP A 32 15.63 -11.51 1.72
CA ASP A 32 16.64 -10.77 2.46
C ASP A 32 16.12 -9.40 2.94
N LEU A 33 16.95 -8.70 3.68
CA LEU A 33 16.62 -7.38 4.21
C LEU A 33 16.42 -6.31 3.13
N ASN A 34 17.15 -6.39 2.02
CA ASN A 34 17.00 -5.44 0.91
C ASN A 34 15.63 -5.61 0.26
N ALA A 35 15.23 -6.87 0.02
CA ALA A 35 13.92 -7.21 -0.50
C ALA A 35 12.78 -6.73 0.41
N LEU A 36 12.96 -6.84 1.73
CA LEU A 36 12.04 -6.32 2.74
C LEU A 36 11.98 -4.79 2.70
N HIS A 37 13.14 -4.14 2.65
CA HIS A 37 13.24 -2.68 2.60
C HIS A 37 12.53 -2.12 1.37
N ASP A 38 12.76 -2.69 0.20
CA ASP A 38 12.09 -2.30 -1.04
C ASP A 38 10.57 -2.44 -0.93
N TYR A 39 10.09 -3.54 -0.33
CA TYR A 39 8.66 -3.74 -0.17
C TYR A 39 8.03 -2.70 0.78
N ARG A 40 8.73 -2.38 1.89
CA ARG A 40 8.32 -1.29 2.79
C ARG A 40 8.25 0.07 2.06
N ILE A 41 9.23 0.37 1.22
CA ILE A 41 9.25 1.61 0.43
C ILE A 41 8.03 1.68 -0.50
N GLN A 42 7.72 0.59 -1.21
CA GLN A 42 6.55 0.58 -2.10
C GLN A 42 5.23 0.72 -1.33
N ALA A 43 5.10 0.08 -0.16
CA ALA A 43 3.93 0.25 0.70
C ALA A 43 3.77 1.70 1.21
N LYS A 44 4.88 2.34 1.61
CA LYS A 44 4.89 3.77 2.00
C LYS A 44 4.49 4.67 0.85
N ARG A 45 5.07 4.46 -0.34
CA ARG A 45 4.76 5.25 -1.54
C ARG A 45 3.28 5.15 -1.89
N LEU A 46 2.73 3.95 -1.93
CA LEU A 46 1.31 3.75 -2.21
C LEU A 46 0.43 4.48 -1.18
N ARG A 47 0.76 4.37 0.11
CA ARG A 47 0.01 5.08 1.16
C ARG A 47 0.04 6.58 0.97
N TYR A 48 1.23 7.18 0.83
CA TYR A 48 1.36 8.64 0.69
C TYR A 48 0.70 9.15 -0.58
N THR A 49 0.80 8.41 -1.68
CA THR A 49 0.12 8.78 -2.93
C THR A 49 -1.40 8.74 -2.78
N LEU A 50 -1.94 7.75 -2.07
CA LEU A 50 -3.38 7.67 -1.75
C LEU A 50 -3.83 8.76 -0.78
N GLU A 51 -3.02 9.07 0.25
CA GLU A 51 -3.31 10.16 1.18
C GLU A 51 -3.36 11.51 0.45
N TRP A 52 -2.46 11.72 -0.49
CA TRP A 52 -2.42 12.91 -1.32
C TRP A 52 -3.61 13.00 -2.29
N ALA A 53 -3.98 11.89 -2.92
CA ALA A 53 -5.15 11.81 -3.80
C ALA A 53 -6.50 11.74 -3.05
N ARG A 54 -6.49 11.66 -1.72
CA ARG A 54 -7.69 11.43 -0.90
C ARG A 54 -8.85 12.40 -1.15
N PRO A 55 -8.62 13.71 -1.40
CA PRO A 55 -9.71 14.63 -1.71
C PRO A 55 -10.51 14.25 -2.96
N ASP A 56 -9.85 13.57 -3.91
CA ASP A 56 -10.41 13.22 -5.22
C ASP A 56 -10.99 11.79 -5.25
N LEU A 57 -10.88 11.06 -4.16
CA LEU A 57 -11.25 9.66 -4.04
C LEU A 57 -12.49 9.46 -3.15
N PRO A 58 -13.31 8.42 -3.40
CA PRO A 58 -14.45 8.08 -2.55
C PRO A 58 -13.99 7.84 -1.10
N LYS A 59 -14.54 8.60 -0.14
CA LYS A 59 -14.08 8.65 1.25
C LYS A 59 -14.01 7.29 1.93
N LYS A 60 -15.10 6.50 1.86
CA LYS A 60 -15.19 5.21 2.59
C LYS A 60 -14.21 4.16 2.03
N PRO A 61 -14.21 3.84 0.72
CA PRO A 61 -13.26 2.87 0.16
C PRO A 61 -11.80 3.29 0.36
N THR A 62 -11.48 4.58 0.20
CA THR A 62 -10.12 5.09 0.42
C THR A 62 -9.68 4.87 1.86
N THR A 63 -10.55 5.13 2.83
CA THR A 63 -10.25 4.91 4.25
C THR A 63 -9.97 3.44 4.55
N GLU A 64 -10.71 2.50 3.94
CA GLU A 64 -10.48 1.06 4.10
C GLU A 64 -9.13 0.62 3.53
N VAL A 65 -8.78 1.09 2.33
CA VAL A 65 -7.48 0.80 1.71
C VAL A 65 -6.33 1.37 2.55
N LEU A 66 -6.46 2.59 3.05
CA LEU A 66 -5.44 3.23 3.91
C LEU A 66 -5.27 2.50 5.25
N LYS A 67 -6.35 2.01 5.86
CA LYS A 67 -6.28 1.18 7.07
C LYS A 67 -5.51 -0.11 6.81
N GLU A 68 -5.77 -0.76 5.69
CA GLU A 68 -5.09 -1.99 5.34
C GLU A 68 -3.60 -1.75 5.05
N LEU A 69 -3.26 -0.68 4.34
CA LEU A 69 -1.86 -0.26 4.14
C LEU A 69 -1.13 0.01 5.47
N LYS A 70 -1.80 0.60 6.44
CA LYS A 70 -1.23 0.80 7.78
C LYS A 70 -0.91 -0.54 8.46
N ARG A 71 -1.80 -1.54 8.34
CA ARG A 71 -1.56 -2.89 8.87
C ARG A 71 -0.37 -3.56 8.20
N ILE A 72 -0.29 -3.49 6.85
CA ILE A 72 0.85 -3.98 6.08
C ILE A 72 2.15 -3.35 6.58
N GLN A 73 2.17 -2.02 6.75
CA GLN A 73 3.34 -1.30 7.23
C GLN A 73 3.75 -1.68 8.66
N ASN A 74 2.79 -1.95 9.54
CA ASN A 74 3.07 -2.39 10.91
C ASN A 74 3.77 -3.75 10.92
N HIS A 75 3.30 -4.72 10.12
CA HIS A 75 3.95 -6.03 10.00
C HIS A 75 5.37 -5.92 9.42
N LEU A 76 5.52 -5.22 8.30
CA LEU A 76 6.83 -5.00 7.67
C LEU A 76 7.77 -4.19 8.58
N GLY A 77 7.22 -3.27 9.39
CA GLY A 77 7.94 -2.51 10.40
C GLY A 77 8.52 -3.41 11.47
N ALA A 78 7.70 -4.27 12.07
CA ALA A 78 8.14 -5.19 13.12
C ALA A 78 9.28 -6.11 12.64
N ILE A 79 9.20 -6.64 11.41
CA ILE A 79 10.28 -7.45 10.82
C ILE A 79 11.56 -6.62 10.70
N ASN A 80 11.45 -5.41 10.15
CA ASN A 80 12.61 -4.52 9.98
C ASN A 80 13.26 -4.14 11.33
N ASP A 81 12.47 -3.87 12.35
CA ASP A 81 12.98 -3.44 13.65
C ASP A 81 13.78 -4.55 14.32
N HIS A 82 13.27 -5.80 14.30
CA HIS A 82 14.02 -6.96 14.80
C HIS A 82 15.27 -7.24 13.97
N ALA A 83 15.20 -7.13 12.65
CA ALA A 83 16.35 -7.32 11.78
C ALA A 83 17.44 -6.27 12.02
N THR A 84 17.05 -5.01 12.22
CA THR A 84 17.97 -3.92 12.56
C THR A 84 18.60 -4.14 13.93
N ALA A 85 17.82 -4.54 14.94
CA ALA A 85 18.31 -4.88 16.25
C ALA A 85 19.36 -6.02 16.20
N ILE A 86 19.09 -7.07 15.40
CA ILE A 86 20.05 -8.16 15.19
C ILE A 86 21.34 -7.65 14.57
N ALA A 87 21.27 -6.78 13.55
CA ALA A 87 22.46 -6.23 12.90
C ALA A 87 23.32 -5.43 13.89
N ILE A 88 22.71 -4.60 14.73
CA ILE A 88 23.41 -3.83 15.77
C ILE A 88 24.01 -4.75 16.80
N LEU A 89 23.24 -5.68 17.40
CA LEU A 89 23.69 -6.59 18.43
C LEU A 89 24.79 -7.55 17.96
N SER A 90 24.83 -7.87 16.67
CA SER A 90 25.85 -8.74 16.08
C SER A 90 27.22 -8.06 15.96
N GLN A 91 27.26 -6.72 15.97
CA GLN A 91 28.51 -5.95 15.91
C GLN A 91 29.14 -5.76 17.31
N GLU A 92 28.34 -5.90 18.37
CA GLU A 92 28.80 -5.76 19.75
C GLU A 92 29.63 -6.96 20.19
N LYS A 93 30.86 -6.67 20.72
CA LYS A 93 31.86 -7.72 20.98
C LYS A 93 31.63 -8.57 22.23
N LYS A 94 30.80 -8.16 23.20
CA LYS A 94 30.61 -8.91 24.49
C LYS A 94 29.21 -8.77 25.08
N GLY A 95 28.72 -9.86 25.69
CA GLY A 95 27.65 -9.81 26.71
C GLY A 95 26.20 -9.91 26.20
N LEU A 96 25.94 -9.71 24.91
CA LEU A 96 24.59 -9.56 24.36
C LEU A 96 23.99 -10.81 23.70
N LYS A 97 24.58 -12.00 23.96
CA LYS A 97 24.11 -13.28 23.35
C LYS A 97 22.64 -13.60 23.66
N LYS A 98 22.17 -13.26 24.86
CA LYS A 98 20.77 -13.49 25.26
C LYS A 98 19.82 -12.59 24.48
N GLN A 99 20.15 -11.31 24.35
CA GLN A 99 19.40 -10.31 23.59
C GLN A 99 19.36 -10.70 22.11
N LEU A 100 20.50 -11.07 21.52
CA LEU A 100 20.59 -11.51 20.13
C LEU A 100 19.70 -12.74 19.86
N ARG A 101 19.70 -13.74 20.75
CA ARG A 101 18.81 -14.92 20.63
C ARG A 101 17.34 -14.53 20.72
N ARG A 102 17.00 -13.59 21.60
CA ARG A 102 15.64 -13.07 21.72
C ARG A 102 15.19 -12.39 20.42
N GLU A 103 16.01 -11.47 19.87
CA GLU A 103 15.69 -10.76 18.64
C GLU A 103 15.54 -11.70 17.43
N LYS A 104 16.41 -12.71 17.29
CA LYS A 104 16.29 -13.76 16.26
C LYS A 104 14.97 -14.53 16.36
N ARG A 105 14.53 -14.88 17.58
CA ARG A 105 13.23 -15.53 17.81
C ARG A 105 12.08 -14.61 17.46
N MET A 106 12.14 -13.33 17.85
CA MET A 106 11.11 -12.34 17.56
C MET A 106 11.01 -12.05 16.07
N LEU A 107 12.14 -12.01 15.35
CA LEU A 107 12.17 -11.88 13.90
C LEU A 107 11.43 -13.04 13.22
N LYS A 108 11.69 -14.28 13.65
CA LYS A 108 10.99 -15.47 13.13
C LYS A 108 9.48 -15.35 13.33
N LEU A 109 9.03 -15.00 14.54
CA LEU A 109 7.61 -14.80 14.86
C LEU A 109 6.98 -13.66 14.04
N ALA A 110 7.72 -12.58 13.79
CA ALA A 110 7.24 -11.48 12.96
C ALA A 110 7.04 -11.91 11.51
N PHE A 111 7.93 -12.73 10.95
CA PHE A 111 7.76 -13.31 9.62
C PHE A 111 6.58 -14.28 9.54
N GLU A 112 6.40 -15.16 10.53
CA GLU A 112 5.26 -16.09 10.59
C GLU A 112 3.94 -15.31 10.59
N ARG A 113 3.82 -14.29 11.43
CA ARG A 113 2.65 -13.39 11.48
C ARG A 113 2.43 -12.63 10.18
N TRP A 114 3.49 -12.22 9.50
CA TRP A 114 3.39 -11.58 8.20
C TRP A 114 2.84 -12.53 7.14
N ILE A 115 3.33 -13.77 7.06
CA ILE A 115 2.88 -14.79 6.09
C ILE A 115 1.40 -15.11 6.32
N GLU A 116 0.99 -15.28 7.57
CA GLU A 116 -0.40 -15.52 7.95
C GLU A 116 -1.29 -14.33 7.58
N PHE A 117 -0.87 -13.12 7.93
CA PHE A 117 -1.60 -11.89 7.65
C PHE A 117 -1.70 -11.60 6.15
N TRP A 118 -0.57 -11.65 5.41
CA TRP A 118 -0.48 -11.30 4.00
C TRP A 118 -0.61 -12.52 3.08
N ASN A 119 -1.58 -13.37 3.39
CA ASN A 119 -1.90 -14.56 2.62
C ASN A 119 -2.44 -14.19 1.21
N PRO A 120 -2.46 -15.15 0.25
CA PRO A 120 -2.87 -14.88 -1.12
C PRO A 120 -4.28 -14.30 -1.26
N GLU A 121 -5.25 -14.76 -0.48
CA GLU A 121 -6.63 -14.28 -0.52
C GLU A 121 -6.71 -12.80 -0.13
N ARG A 122 -6.13 -12.44 1.02
CA ARG A 122 -6.09 -11.06 1.50
C ARG A 122 -5.39 -10.14 0.51
N ARG A 123 -4.27 -10.59 -0.06
CA ARG A 123 -3.50 -9.85 -1.04
C ARG A 123 -4.29 -9.57 -2.31
N LEU A 124 -4.96 -10.58 -2.86
CA LEU A 124 -5.82 -10.41 -4.05
C LEU A 124 -6.98 -9.47 -3.78
N LYS A 125 -7.64 -9.60 -2.63
CA LYS A 125 -8.72 -8.70 -2.22
C LYS A 125 -8.24 -7.25 -2.09
N PHE A 126 -7.09 -7.03 -1.48
CA PHE A 126 -6.50 -5.70 -1.37
C PHE A 126 -6.24 -5.07 -2.74
N TYR A 127 -5.62 -5.81 -3.66
CA TYR A 127 -5.34 -5.31 -5.01
C TYR A 127 -6.63 -5.02 -5.78
N ALA A 128 -7.62 -5.91 -5.73
CA ALA A 128 -8.90 -5.71 -6.38
C ALA A 128 -9.63 -4.45 -5.86
N ASN A 129 -9.69 -4.28 -4.55
CA ASN A 129 -10.31 -3.10 -3.91
C ASN A 129 -9.60 -1.80 -4.32
N THR A 130 -8.27 -1.80 -4.34
CA THR A 130 -7.48 -0.62 -4.70
C THR A 130 -7.63 -0.29 -6.19
N ARG A 131 -7.66 -1.29 -7.08
CA ARG A 131 -7.92 -1.10 -8.52
C ARG A 131 -9.32 -0.54 -8.76
N SER A 132 -10.34 -1.10 -8.10
CA SER A 132 -11.72 -0.63 -8.20
C SER A 132 -11.85 0.83 -7.78
N LEU A 133 -11.16 1.21 -6.69
CA LEU A 133 -11.09 2.60 -6.22
C LEU A 133 -10.52 3.54 -7.30
N ILE A 134 -9.46 3.13 -8.00
CA ILE A 134 -8.83 3.91 -9.06
C ILE A 134 -9.74 3.98 -10.30
N GLN A 135 -10.33 2.85 -10.70
CA GLN A 135 -11.20 2.76 -11.88
C GLN A 135 -12.46 3.60 -11.75
N SER A 136 -13.05 3.69 -10.56
CA SER A 136 -14.24 4.50 -10.31
C SER A 136 -14.04 5.98 -10.63
N GLN A 137 -12.79 6.46 -10.68
CA GLN A 137 -12.43 7.84 -11.02
C GLN A 137 -12.07 8.04 -12.50
N LEU A 138 -11.90 6.95 -13.25
CA LEU A 138 -11.55 6.99 -14.68
C LEU A 138 -12.74 6.76 -15.59
N SER A 139 -13.89 6.34 -15.04
CA SER A 139 -15.12 6.22 -15.83
C SER A 139 -15.52 7.61 -16.32
N PRO A 140 -15.73 7.81 -17.64
CA PRO A 140 -16.18 9.09 -18.15
C PRO A 140 -17.52 9.43 -17.48
N VAL A 141 -17.62 10.66 -16.99
CA VAL A 141 -18.92 11.26 -16.65
C VAL A 141 -19.83 11.00 -17.85
N GLN A 142 -20.84 10.17 -17.69
CA GLN A 142 -21.85 10.01 -18.75
C GLN A 142 -22.36 11.42 -19.08
N PRO A 143 -22.30 11.86 -20.35
CA PRO A 143 -22.90 13.13 -20.71
C PRO A 143 -24.36 13.08 -20.25
N ALA A 144 -24.79 14.13 -19.60
CA ALA A 144 -26.20 14.26 -19.20
C ALA A 144 -27.08 13.88 -20.40
N PRO A 145 -28.15 13.13 -20.19
CA PRO A 145 -29.03 12.77 -21.29
C PRO A 145 -29.43 14.05 -22.02
N PHE A 146 -29.15 14.09 -23.30
CA PHE A 146 -29.60 15.19 -24.17
C PHE A 146 -31.12 15.24 -24.09
N ASP A 147 -31.64 16.24 -23.42
CA ASP A 147 -33.06 16.52 -23.34
C ASP A 147 -33.46 17.07 -24.72
N ILE A 148 -33.78 16.17 -25.65
CA ILE A 148 -34.32 16.56 -26.98
C ILE A 148 -35.78 16.92 -26.79
N ASN A 149 -36.02 18.05 -26.16
CA ASN A 149 -37.36 18.67 -26.15
C ASN A 149 -37.44 19.63 -27.33
N LEU A 150 -37.32 19.06 -28.55
CA LEU A 150 -37.65 19.78 -29.77
C LEU A 150 -39.18 19.88 -29.90
N LYS A 151 -39.75 20.96 -29.37
CA LYS A 151 -41.09 21.40 -29.73
C LYS A 151 -41.03 21.92 -31.16
N PHE A 152 -41.40 21.06 -32.14
CA PHE A 152 -41.77 21.55 -33.45
C PHE A 152 -43.16 22.18 -33.33
N ARG A 153 -43.24 23.49 -33.59
CA ARG A 153 -44.47 24.17 -33.97
C ARG A 153 -44.62 24.21 -35.47
#